data_aa254cd1f9a0c3b962fb521163e4b4f6
#
_entry.id   aa254cd1f9a0c3b962fb521163e4b4f6
#
_cell.length_a   1.000
_cell.length_b   1.000
_cell.length_c   1.000
_cell.angle_alpha   90.00
_cell.angle_beta   90.00
_cell.angle_gamma   90.00
#
_symmetry.space_group_name_H-M   'P 1'
#
loop_
_entity.id
_entity.type
_entity.pdbx_description
1 polymer ?
#
loop_
_entity_poly.entity_id
_entity_poly.type
_entity_poly.pdbx_seq_one_letter_code
_entity_poly.pdbx_strand_id
1 'polypeptide(L)'
;MQADFERELSTKIRTRRLITGCLILTFLALFILCLILRETTKEVITHHYGISFIPARTEFRYNEAYLIPIVLGLLGATLAGSILIADFALCGYRTVHKDDHDITICRGMTHNIVYVDGQEKGRVGPMDMSHVIEVWLPNRVRVTVSFSQVIWYMAHVSFSDDTASREV
;
A
#
# COMPACT_ATOMS: atom_id res chain seq x y z
N MET A 1 14.15 -10.44 -22.73
CA MET A 1 12.79 -9.84 -22.71
C MET A 1 12.10 -10.07 -21.36
N GLN A 2 11.94 -11.34 -20.90
CA GLN A 2 11.31 -11.63 -19.60
C GLN A 2 12.06 -11.02 -18.41
N ALA A 3 13.40 -11.18 -18.36
CA ALA A 3 14.22 -10.62 -17.29
C ALA A 3 14.13 -9.08 -17.21
N ASP A 4 14.01 -8.40 -18.34
CA ASP A 4 13.85 -6.95 -18.39
C ASP A 4 12.46 -6.53 -17.88
N PHE A 5 11.41 -7.29 -18.22
CA PHE A 5 10.06 -7.07 -17.74
C PHE A 5 9.95 -7.24 -16.21
N GLU A 6 10.50 -8.31 -15.66
CA GLU A 6 10.53 -8.54 -14.21
C GLU A 6 11.34 -7.46 -13.47
N ARG A 7 12.44 -7.02 -14.07
CA ARG A 7 13.24 -5.91 -13.54
C ARG A 7 12.46 -4.59 -13.54
N GLU A 8 11.73 -4.29 -14.59
CA GLU A 8 10.88 -3.11 -14.66
C GLU A 8 9.79 -3.15 -13.59
N LEU A 9 9.13 -4.30 -13.43
CA LEU A 9 8.08 -4.51 -12.45
C LEU A 9 8.59 -4.36 -11.02
N SER A 10 9.72 -4.98 -10.70
CA SER A 10 10.37 -4.86 -9.39
C SER A 10 10.78 -3.42 -9.09
N THR A 11 11.27 -2.69 -10.10
CA THR A 11 11.64 -1.28 -9.99
C THR A 11 10.42 -0.41 -9.68
N LYS A 12 9.30 -0.62 -10.36
CA LYS A 12 8.05 0.12 -10.10
C LYS A 12 7.55 -0.09 -8.66
N ILE A 13 7.57 -1.34 -8.17
CA ILE A 13 7.18 -1.66 -6.79
C ILE A 13 8.12 -0.96 -5.80
N ARG A 14 9.44 -1.06 -6.02
CA ARG A 14 10.45 -0.44 -5.16
C ARG A 14 10.32 1.08 -5.11
N THR A 15 10.13 1.73 -6.27
CA THR A 15 9.95 3.18 -6.36
C THR A 15 8.72 3.64 -5.59
N ARG A 16 7.59 2.94 -5.73
CA ARG A 16 6.36 3.25 -4.98
C ARG A 16 6.59 3.15 -3.47
N ARG A 17 7.26 2.10 -2.98
CA ARG A 17 7.59 1.92 -1.56
C ARG A 17 8.52 3.01 -1.04
N LEU A 18 9.49 3.44 -1.84
CA LEU A 18 10.36 4.56 -1.49
C LEU A 18 9.58 5.87 -1.35
N ILE A 19 8.70 6.19 -2.30
CA ILE A 19 7.87 7.40 -2.26
C ILE A 19 7.00 7.39 -1.00
N THR A 20 6.33 6.27 -0.70
CA THR A 20 5.50 6.14 0.51
C THR A 20 6.34 6.28 1.79
N GLY A 21 7.53 5.70 1.82
CA GLY A 21 8.48 5.86 2.94
C GLY A 21 8.92 7.32 3.14
N CYS A 22 9.22 8.04 2.07
CA CYS A 22 9.53 9.47 2.13
C CYS A 22 8.36 10.30 2.68
N LEU A 23 7.12 9.99 2.27
CA LEU A 23 5.92 10.65 2.80
C LEU A 23 5.77 10.45 4.31
N ILE A 24 5.99 9.23 4.81
CA ILE A 24 5.96 8.94 6.25
C ILE A 24 6.98 9.81 6.99
N LEU A 25 8.23 9.87 6.50
CA LEU A 25 9.28 10.66 7.12
C LEU A 25 8.93 12.16 7.12
N THR A 26 8.34 12.67 6.03
CA THR A 26 7.90 14.06 5.93
C THR A 26 6.81 14.38 6.95
N PHE A 27 5.79 13.55 7.09
CA PHE A 27 4.73 13.73 8.07
C PHE A 27 5.23 13.62 9.52
N LEU A 28 6.14 12.69 9.81
CA LEU A 28 6.78 12.57 11.12
C LEU A 28 7.64 13.78 11.44
N ALA A 29 8.40 14.29 10.48
CA ALA A 29 9.21 15.49 10.66
C ALA A 29 8.33 16.72 10.95
N LEU A 30 7.22 16.87 10.22
CA LEU A 30 6.24 17.93 10.47
C LEU A 30 5.64 17.82 11.87
N PHE A 31 5.24 16.63 12.27
CA PHE A 31 4.69 16.34 13.59
C PHE A 31 5.67 16.72 14.69
N ILE A 32 6.93 16.26 14.61
CA ILE A 32 7.97 16.56 15.61
C ILE A 32 8.28 18.05 15.65
N LEU A 33 8.43 18.70 14.49
CA LEU A 33 8.69 20.12 14.39
C LEU A 33 7.59 20.94 15.08
N CYS A 34 6.32 20.62 14.80
CA CYS A 34 5.19 21.33 15.41
C CYS A 34 5.10 21.08 16.92
N LEU A 35 5.46 19.89 17.41
CA LEU A 35 5.57 19.64 18.85
C LEU A 35 6.65 20.50 19.51
N ILE A 36 7.83 20.58 18.90
CA ILE A 36 8.93 21.42 19.41
C ILE A 36 8.52 22.89 19.43
N LEU A 37 7.92 23.39 18.34
CA LEU A 37 7.46 24.78 18.26
C LEU A 37 6.37 25.08 19.29
N ARG A 38 5.44 24.15 19.51
CA ARG A 38 4.41 24.28 20.53
C ARG A 38 5.01 24.39 21.93
N GLU A 39 6.02 23.55 22.25
CA GLU A 39 6.71 23.61 23.54
C GLU A 39 7.57 24.87 23.71
N THR A 40 8.25 25.32 22.66
CA THR A 40 9.11 26.52 22.73
C THR A 40 8.32 27.81 22.78
N THR A 41 7.10 27.84 22.24
CA THR A 41 6.25 29.06 22.22
C THR A 41 5.18 29.07 23.32
N LYS A 42 5.25 28.17 24.30
CA LYS A 42 4.31 28.17 25.43
C LYS A 42 4.56 29.39 26.32
N GLU A 43 3.50 30.07 26.69
CA GLU A 43 3.52 31.15 27.67
C GLU A 43 3.37 30.61 29.08
N VAL A 44 4.20 31.09 30.00
CA VAL A 44 4.11 30.74 31.42
C VAL A 44 3.38 31.89 32.14
N ILE A 45 2.18 31.64 32.59
CA ILE A 45 1.37 32.60 33.32
C ILE A 45 1.46 32.24 34.81
N THR A 46 2.07 33.11 35.63
CA THR A 46 2.15 32.89 37.05
C THR A 46 1.14 33.78 37.76
N HIS A 47 0.16 33.17 38.39
CA HIS A 47 -0.82 33.88 39.20
C HIS A 47 -0.30 34.02 40.64
N HIS A 48 0.02 35.25 41.04
CA HIS A 48 0.34 35.60 42.44
C HIS A 48 -0.96 35.95 43.17
N TYR A 49 -1.37 35.09 44.07
CA TYR A 49 -2.45 35.41 45.01
C TYR A 49 -1.82 36.24 46.13
N GLY A 50 -2.24 37.49 46.32
CA GLY A 50 -1.65 38.44 47.26
C GLY A 50 -1.68 38.03 48.75
N ILE A 51 -1.87 36.77 49.09
CA ILE A 51 -1.90 36.14 50.37
C ILE A 51 -0.69 35.23 50.53
N SER A 52 0.18 35.51 51.48
CA SER A 52 1.50 34.86 51.63
C SER A 52 1.46 33.35 51.89
N PHE A 53 0.30 32.76 52.18
CA PHE A 53 0.16 31.34 52.47
C PHE A 53 -0.33 30.50 51.26
N ILE A 54 -0.68 31.14 50.16
CA ILE A 54 -1.15 30.40 48.97
C ILE A 54 0.00 30.36 47.96
N PRO A 55 0.50 29.18 47.59
CA PRO A 55 1.57 29.08 46.59
C PRO A 55 1.11 29.64 45.25
N ALA A 56 1.99 30.33 44.56
CA ALA A 56 1.73 30.84 43.22
C ALA A 56 1.38 29.67 42.28
N ARG A 57 0.27 29.77 41.57
CA ARG A 57 -0.15 28.78 40.57
C ARG A 57 0.43 29.15 39.24
N THR A 58 1.20 28.23 38.65
CA THR A 58 1.76 28.37 37.33
C THR A 58 0.87 27.62 36.33
N GLU A 59 0.37 28.33 35.35
CA GLU A 59 -0.40 27.74 34.25
C GLU A 59 0.42 27.87 32.94
N PHE A 60 0.39 26.82 32.14
CA PHE A 60 1.01 26.82 30.82
C PHE A 60 -0.05 27.05 29.75
N ARG A 61 0.11 28.12 28.98
CA ARG A 61 -0.75 28.41 27.84
C ARG A 61 -0.02 28.00 26.56
N TYR A 62 -0.54 26.99 25.89
CA TYR A 62 0.01 26.53 24.61
C TYR A 62 -0.61 27.28 23.44
N ASN A 63 0.19 27.52 22.40
CA ASN A 63 -0.31 28.10 21.17
C ASN A 63 -1.13 27.05 20.40
N GLU A 64 -2.45 27.24 20.31
CA GLU A 64 -3.39 26.32 19.67
C GLU A 64 -3.21 26.23 18.14
N ALA A 65 -2.55 27.21 17.52
CA ALA A 65 -2.28 27.20 16.08
C ALA A 65 -1.49 25.98 15.63
N TYR A 66 -0.69 25.37 16.52
CA TYR A 66 0.08 24.16 16.20
C TYR A 66 -0.73 22.86 16.35
N LEU A 67 -1.93 22.89 16.90
CA LEU A 67 -2.73 21.69 17.12
C LEU A 67 -3.14 21.03 15.80
N ILE A 68 -3.61 21.81 14.84
CA ILE A 68 -4.04 21.30 13.52
C ILE A 68 -2.89 20.61 12.78
N PRO A 69 -1.71 21.26 12.58
CA PRO A 69 -0.60 20.58 11.89
C PRO A 69 -0.03 19.38 12.66
N ILE A 70 -0.10 19.34 14.00
CA ILE A 70 0.27 18.16 14.80
C ILE A 70 -0.65 17.00 14.47
N VAL A 71 -1.96 17.22 14.49
CA VAL A 71 -2.97 16.20 14.18
C VAL A 71 -2.82 15.72 12.74
N LEU A 72 -2.66 16.63 11.78
CA LEU A 72 -2.45 16.29 10.37
C LEU A 72 -1.17 15.50 10.14
N GLY A 73 -0.07 15.87 10.81
CA GLY A 73 1.20 15.15 10.74
C GLY A 73 1.06 13.70 11.25
N LEU A 74 0.40 13.52 12.40
CA LEU A 74 0.18 12.19 12.97
C LEU A 74 -0.75 11.34 12.10
N LEU A 75 -1.89 11.89 11.66
CA LEU A 75 -2.84 11.19 10.79
C LEU A 75 -2.20 10.84 9.43
N GLY A 76 -1.44 11.77 8.85
CA GLY A 76 -0.73 11.52 7.59
C GLY A 76 0.30 10.42 7.73
N ALA A 77 1.09 10.41 8.80
CA ALA A 77 2.09 9.36 9.06
C ALA A 77 1.43 7.99 9.28
N THR A 78 0.35 7.93 10.05
CA THR A 78 -0.37 6.65 10.31
C THR A 78 -1.02 6.11 9.05
N LEU A 79 -1.66 6.96 8.24
CA LEU A 79 -2.27 6.55 6.97
C LEU A 79 -1.21 6.05 5.98
N ALA A 80 -0.13 6.81 5.76
CA ALA A 80 0.96 6.41 4.88
C ALA A 80 1.65 5.12 5.37
N GLY A 81 1.81 4.96 6.69
CA GLY A 81 2.33 3.75 7.31
C GLY A 81 1.44 2.53 7.05
N SER A 82 0.14 2.68 7.19
CA SER A 82 -0.83 1.61 6.90
C SER A 82 -0.79 1.21 5.43
N ILE A 83 -0.70 2.18 4.51
CA ILE A 83 -0.56 1.93 3.07
C ILE A 83 0.74 1.17 2.79
N LEU A 84 1.86 1.56 3.41
CA LEU A 84 3.14 0.89 3.21
C LEU A 84 3.11 -0.56 3.71
N ILE A 85 2.54 -0.81 4.89
CA ILE A 85 2.38 -2.16 5.45
C ILE A 85 1.50 -3.02 4.52
N ALA A 86 0.37 -2.47 4.06
CA ALA A 86 -0.50 -3.16 3.12
C ALA A 86 0.22 -3.46 1.80
N ASP A 87 1.03 -2.53 1.28
CA ASP A 87 1.81 -2.75 0.06
C ASP A 87 2.84 -3.87 0.23
N PHE A 88 3.52 -3.96 1.37
CA PHE A 88 4.43 -5.06 1.65
C PHE A 88 3.73 -6.41 1.79
N ALA A 89 2.57 -6.43 2.44
CA ALA A 89 1.82 -7.65 2.70
C ALA A 89 1.07 -8.18 1.47
N LEU A 90 0.47 -7.28 0.68
CA LEU A 90 -0.49 -7.64 -0.36
C LEU A 90 0.08 -7.56 -1.77
N CYS A 91 1.04 -6.66 -2.03
CA CYS A 91 1.55 -6.41 -3.37
C CYS A 91 2.80 -7.22 -3.68
N GLY A 92 2.82 -7.81 -4.85
CA GLY A 92 3.94 -8.60 -5.35
C GLY A 92 3.65 -9.18 -6.72
N TYR A 93 4.59 -9.94 -7.24
CA TYR A 93 4.38 -10.70 -8.47
C TYR A 93 4.89 -12.13 -8.31
N ARG A 94 4.32 -13.01 -9.09
CA ARG A 94 4.73 -14.42 -9.21
C ARG A 94 4.67 -14.83 -10.66
N THR A 95 5.76 -15.43 -11.18
CA THR A 95 5.81 -15.98 -12.52
C THR A 95 5.68 -17.50 -12.46
N VAL A 96 4.88 -18.05 -13.36
CA VAL A 96 4.68 -19.49 -13.57
C VAL A 96 5.05 -19.77 -15.01
N HIS A 97 5.92 -20.74 -15.24
CA HIS A 97 6.30 -21.19 -16.58
C HIS A 97 5.43 -22.38 -17.01
N LYS A 98 4.83 -22.31 -18.16
CA LYS A 98 4.04 -23.38 -18.75
C LYS A 98 4.17 -23.38 -20.27
N ASP A 99 4.63 -24.51 -20.85
CA ASP A 99 4.67 -24.75 -22.30
C ASP A 99 5.32 -23.59 -23.10
N ASP A 100 6.53 -23.18 -22.73
CA ASP A 100 7.32 -22.07 -23.29
C ASP A 100 6.69 -20.67 -23.11
N HIS A 101 5.64 -20.54 -22.28
CA HIS A 101 5.02 -19.27 -21.94
C HIS A 101 5.26 -18.88 -20.48
N ASP A 102 5.53 -17.58 -20.28
CA ASP A 102 5.71 -16.98 -18.96
C ASP A 102 4.44 -16.26 -18.52
N ILE A 103 3.77 -16.82 -17.52
CA ILE A 103 2.56 -16.25 -16.94
C ILE A 103 2.92 -15.54 -15.67
N THR A 104 2.90 -14.19 -15.70
CA THR A 104 3.22 -13.36 -14.54
C THR A 104 1.95 -12.76 -13.94
N ILE A 105 1.69 -13.09 -12.69
CA ILE A 105 0.56 -12.60 -11.92
C ILE A 105 1.06 -11.50 -11.01
N CYS A 106 0.63 -10.26 -11.28
CA CYS A 106 0.91 -9.10 -10.45
C CYS A 106 -0.26 -8.82 -9.53
N ARG A 107 0.03 -8.82 -8.23
CA ARG A 107 -0.94 -8.46 -7.19
C ARG A 107 -0.72 -7.01 -6.79
N GLY A 108 -1.77 -6.23 -6.81
CA GLY A 108 -1.75 -4.82 -6.42
C GLY A 108 -2.87 -4.49 -5.44
N MET A 109 -2.78 -3.33 -4.80
CA MET A 109 -3.82 -2.86 -3.87
C MET A 109 -5.14 -2.56 -4.59
N THR A 110 -5.08 -2.06 -5.81
CA THR A 110 -6.25 -1.64 -6.58
C THR A 110 -6.66 -2.64 -7.66
N HIS A 111 -5.70 -3.37 -8.25
CA HIS A 111 -5.96 -4.32 -9.32
C HIS A 111 -4.96 -5.46 -9.25
N ASN A 112 -5.42 -6.64 -9.59
CA ASN A 112 -4.59 -7.79 -9.93
C ASN A 112 -4.53 -7.91 -11.46
N ILE A 113 -3.33 -8.12 -12.00
CA ILE A 113 -3.09 -8.13 -13.43
C ILE A 113 -2.38 -9.43 -13.82
N VAL A 114 -2.81 -10.03 -14.91
CA VAL A 114 -2.16 -11.21 -15.49
C VAL A 114 -1.47 -10.82 -16.79
N TYR A 115 -0.19 -11.12 -16.87
CA TYR A 115 0.62 -10.97 -18.07
C TYR A 115 0.98 -12.35 -18.63
N VAL A 116 1.02 -12.47 -19.95
CA VAL A 116 1.58 -13.63 -20.66
C VAL A 116 2.65 -13.10 -21.59
N ASP A 117 3.87 -13.61 -21.46
CA ASP A 117 5.06 -13.17 -22.21
C ASP A 117 5.27 -11.65 -22.15
N GLY A 118 5.00 -11.03 -20.98
CA GLY A 118 5.13 -9.61 -20.78
C GLY A 118 3.95 -8.75 -21.31
N GLN A 119 2.93 -9.35 -21.93
CA GLN A 119 1.73 -8.66 -22.41
C GLN A 119 0.60 -8.79 -21.40
N GLU A 120 -0.05 -7.66 -21.05
CA GLU A 120 -1.25 -7.68 -20.20
C GLU A 120 -2.39 -8.40 -20.95
N LYS A 121 -2.93 -9.45 -20.33
CA LYS A 121 -4.03 -10.24 -20.85
C LYS A 121 -5.33 -10.06 -20.07
N GLY A 122 -5.24 -9.60 -18.84
CA GLY A 122 -6.44 -9.36 -18.04
C GLY A 122 -6.12 -8.59 -16.76
N ARG A 123 -7.14 -7.89 -16.26
CA ARG A 123 -7.09 -7.09 -15.05
C ARG A 123 -8.37 -7.28 -14.27
N VAL A 124 -8.28 -7.44 -12.95
CA VAL A 124 -9.41 -7.57 -12.04
C VAL A 124 -9.23 -6.63 -10.86
N GLY A 125 -10.24 -5.82 -10.57
CA GLY A 125 -10.31 -4.93 -9.41
C GLY A 125 -11.03 -5.57 -8.20
N PRO A 126 -10.95 -4.95 -7.01
CA PRO A 126 -11.62 -5.48 -5.80
C PRO A 126 -13.15 -5.44 -5.88
N MET A 127 -13.70 -4.63 -6.79
CA MET A 127 -15.15 -4.49 -6.98
C MET A 127 -15.68 -5.25 -8.20
N ASP A 128 -14.81 -5.96 -8.93
CA ASP A 128 -15.24 -6.74 -10.08
C ASP A 128 -15.98 -7.98 -9.61
N MET A 129 -17.14 -8.27 -10.21
CA MET A 129 -17.97 -9.43 -9.85
C MET A 129 -17.29 -10.76 -10.20
N SER A 130 -16.51 -10.78 -11.28
CA SER A 130 -15.72 -11.94 -11.67
C SER A 130 -14.30 -11.80 -11.16
N HIS A 131 -13.96 -12.52 -10.09
CA HIS A 131 -12.58 -12.58 -9.60
C HIS A 131 -11.74 -13.62 -10.36
N VAL A 132 -12.02 -13.81 -11.64
CA VAL A 132 -11.39 -14.82 -12.50
C VAL A 132 -10.92 -14.16 -13.78
N ILE A 133 -9.67 -14.41 -14.14
CA ILE A 133 -9.10 -14.03 -15.44
C ILE A 133 -8.84 -15.33 -16.21
N GLU A 134 -9.42 -15.44 -17.40
CA GLU A 134 -9.20 -16.56 -18.31
C GLU A 134 -8.37 -16.10 -19.49
N VAL A 135 -7.29 -16.81 -19.75
CA VAL A 135 -6.38 -16.53 -20.87
C VAL A 135 -6.16 -17.81 -21.67
N TRP A 136 -6.27 -17.70 -22.98
CA TRP A 136 -5.93 -18.77 -23.90
C TRP A 136 -4.50 -18.62 -24.40
N LEU A 137 -3.70 -19.65 -24.22
CA LEU A 137 -2.38 -19.75 -24.82
C LEU A 137 -2.47 -20.22 -26.27
N PRO A 138 -1.46 -19.95 -27.13
CA PRO A 138 -1.47 -20.35 -28.53
C PRO A 138 -1.62 -21.87 -28.74
N ASN A 139 -1.18 -22.68 -27.80
CA ASN A 139 -1.28 -24.15 -27.79
C ASN A 139 -2.66 -24.70 -27.34
N ARG A 140 -3.69 -23.85 -27.29
CA ARG A 140 -5.06 -24.15 -26.80
C ARG A 140 -5.15 -24.55 -25.33
N VAL A 141 -4.14 -24.24 -24.54
CA VAL A 141 -4.20 -24.39 -23.10
C VAL A 141 -4.95 -23.18 -22.53
N ARG A 142 -6.01 -23.44 -21.77
CA ARG A 142 -6.73 -22.41 -21.01
C ARG A 142 -6.07 -22.23 -19.65
N VAL A 143 -5.64 -21.02 -19.38
CA VAL A 143 -5.12 -20.61 -18.08
C VAL A 143 -6.21 -19.84 -17.34
N THR A 144 -6.64 -20.37 -16.21
CA THR A 144 -7.62 -19.73 -15.35
C THR A 144 -6.94 -19.27 -14.08
N VAL A 145 -6.92 -17.96 -13.86
CA VAL A 145 -6.38 -17.34 -12.63
C VAL A 145 -7.57 -16.84 -11.81
N SER A 146 -7.85 -17.49 -10.70
CA SER A 146 -8.90 -17.11 -9.77
C SER A 146 -8.31 -16.42 -8.54
N PHE A 147 -8.91 -15.31 -8.14
CA PHE A 147 -8.53 -14.54 -6.96
C PHE A 147 -9.54 -14.76 -5.85
N SER A 148 -9.07 -14.97 -4.63
CA SER A 148 -9.95 -15.15 -3.48
C SER A 148 -10.71 -13.86 -3.15
N GLN A 149 -12.02 -13.95 -2.96
CA GLN A 149 -12.85 -12.82 -2.52
C GLN A 149 -12.59 -12.41 -1.07
N VAL A 150 -12.20 -13.35 -0.22
CA VAL A 150 -11.96 -13.13 1.21
C VAL A 150 -10.55 -12.64 1.44
N ILE A 151 -9.59 -13.22 0.71
CA ILE A 151 -8.18 -12.90 0.80
C ILE A 151 -7.72 -12.43 -0.59
N TRP A 152 -8.03 -11.19 -0.91
CA TRP A 152 -7.79 -10.53 -2.20
C TRP A 152 -6.43 -10.84 -2.86
N TYR A 153 -5.39 -11.05 -2.05
CA TYR A 153 -4.04 -11.33 -2.53
C TYR A 153 -3.74 -12.81 -2.79
N MET A 154 -4.65 -13.73 -2.49
CA MET A 154 -4.49 -15.13 -2.85
C MET A 154 -4.99 -15.36 -4.26
N ALA A 155 -4.10 -15.81 -5.14
CA ALA A 155 -4.41 -16.22 -6.50
C ALA A 155 -4.16 -17.71 -6.66
N HIS A 156 -5.13 -18.41 -7.22
CA HIS A 156 -5.02 -19.80 -7.63
C HIS A 156 -4.93 -19.87 -9.14
N VAL A 157 -3.95 -20.58 -9.67
CA VAL A 157 -3.75 -20.79 -11.10
C VAL A 157 -4.09 -22.23 -11.45
N SER A 158 -5.00 -22.42 -12.38
CA SER A 158 -5.34 -23.72 -12.93
C SER A 158 -5.13 -23.73 -14.45
N PHE A 159 -4.71 -24.89 -14.96
CA PHE A 159 -4.50 -25.11 -16.37
C PHE A 159 -5.47 -26.20 -16.83
N SER A 160 -6.18 -25.97 -17.93
CA SER A 160 -7.03 -26.98 -18.57
C SER A 160 -6.69 -27.07 -20.05
N ASP A 161 -6.36 -28.26 -20.50
CA ASP A 161 -6.15 -28.56 -21.92
C ASP A 161 -7.51 -28.83 -22.57
N ASP A 162 -7.79 -28.12 -23.67
CA ASP A 162 -9.05 -28.26 -24.43
C ASP A 162 -9.16 -29.63 -25.18
N THR A 163 -8.07 -30.40 -25.14
CA THR A 163 -8.03 -31.75 -25.77
C THR A 163 -8.87 -32.79 -25.03
N ALA A 164 -9.17 -32.57 -23.73
CA ALA A 164 -9.94 -33.53 -22.92
C ALA A 164 -11.46 -33.46 -23.14
N SER A 165 -11.98 -32.43 -23.84
CA SER A 165 -13.42 -32.21 -24.02
C SER A 165 -13.99 -32.79 -25.33
N ARG A 166 -13.18 -33.50 -26.14
CA ARG A 166 -13.62 -34.06 -27.45
C ARG A 166 -13.83 -35.58 -27.48
N GLU A 167 -13.71 -36.24 -26.35
CA GLU A 167 -14.05 -37.67 -26.24
C GLU A 167 -15.27 -37.88 -25.36
N VAL A 168 -16.43 -37.40 -25.80
CA VAL A 168 -17.76 -37.89 -25.38
C VAL A 168 -18.71 -37.84 -26.58
#